data_ea51e704ac7af487b68b127aaa9fedcf
#
_entry.id   ea51e704ac7af487b68b127aaa9fedcf
#
_cell.length_a   1.000
_cell.length_b   1.000
_cell.length_c   1.000
_cell.angle_alpha   90.00
_cell.angle_beta   90.00
_cell.angle_gamma   90.00
#
_symmetry.space_group_name_H-M   'P 1'
#
loop_
_entity.id
_entity.type
_entity.pdbx_description
1 polymer ?
#
loop_
_entity_poly.entity_id
_entity_poly.type
_entity_poly.pdbx_seq_one_letter_code
_entity_poly.pdbx_strand_id
1 'polypeptide(L)'
;MTSRLPDEIDRIQPDYSIYPLVPHDTAYGFLTRGCPNKCKWCVVPRKEGAVRPYMDIDEIATDTRRKIVLMDNNILAAGDYAKEQLRKIIEKGYRIDFNQAMDARLVTDEFARLLANVKWIDNRIRFGCDTPGQVRECERAMELINSHGYTGQYFLYTMLNDNFEECFSRINHWWLKNQALVKQHRKSRVYPYAQPYRDPYNPDRPVPQWQKYMANWVNKKMLFEKIAFEDFEPRKGFKCKEYFNNGNQD
;
A
#
# COMPACT_ATOMS: atom_id res chain seq x y z
N MET A 1 -13.61 -16.66 -15.19
CA MET A 1 -12.68 -17.06 -14.10
C MET A 1 -11.28 -17.06 -14.70
N THR A 2 -10.38 -16.23 -14.20
CA THR A 2 -8.97 -16.29 -14.61
C THR A 2 -8.34 -17.51 -13.93
N SER A 3 -8.01 -18.53 -14.73
CA SER A 3 -7.24 -19.67 -14.24
C SER A 3 -5.84 -19.21 -13.79
N ARG A 4 -5.29 -19.87 -12.78
CA ARG A 4 -3.86 -19.68 -12.44
C ARG A 4 -3.02 -20.41 -13.48
N LEU A 5 -1.81 -19.89 -13.74
CA LEU A 5 -0.79 -20.65 -14.46
C LEU A 5 -0.37 -21.87 -13.63
N PRO A 6 0.05 -22.98 -14.25
CA PRO A 6 0.74 -24.05 -13.56
C PRO A 6 1.94 -23.50 -12.78
N ASP A 7 2.22 -24.04 -11.59
CA ASP A 7 3.30 -23.54 -10.71
C ASP A 7 4.66 -23.62 -11.40
N GLU A 8 4.89 -24.60 -12.25
CA GLU A 8 6.13 -24.76 -13.03
C GLU A 8 6.38 -23.55 -13.97
N ILE A 9 5.31 -22.95 -14.49
CA ILE A 9 5.39 -21.79 -15.38
C ILE A 9 5.41 -20.50 -14.57
N ASP A 10 4.57 -20.43 -13.53
CA ASP A 10 4.41 -19.22 -12.68
C ASP A 10 5.69 -18.89 -11.86
N ARG A 11 6.56 -19.90 -11.63
CA ARG A 11 7.83 -19.76 -10.92
C ARG A 11 9.05 -19.49 -11.81
N ILE A 12 8.90 -19.54 -13.14
CA ILE A 12 9.99 -19.21 -14.05
C ILE A 12 10.30 -17.71 -13.90
N GLN A 13 11.58 -17.39 -13.80
CA GLN A 13 12.01 -15.98 -13.80
C GLN A 13 11.55 -15.31 -15.11
N PRO A 14 10.95 -14.09 -15.04
CA PRO A 14 10.54 -13.37 -16.23
C PRO A 14 11.72 -13.10 -17.17
N ASP A 15 11.48 -13.22 -18.46
CA ASP A 15 12.43 -12.73 -19.46
C ASP A 15 12.34 -11.20 -19.53
N TYR A 16 13.20 -10.55 -18.77
CA TYR A 16 13.23 -9.09 -18.69
C TYR A 16 13.72 -8.42 -19.98
N SER A 17 14.27 -9.16 -20.95
CA SER A 17 14.73 -8.60 -22.24
C SER A 17 13.59 -8.06 -23.08
N ILE A 18 12.39 -8.63 -22.92
CA ILE A 18 11.17 -8.19 -23.63
C ILE A 18 10.48 -6.97 -22.97
N TYR A 19 10.97 -6.50 -21.81
CA TYR A 19 10.41 -5.37 -21.07
C TYR A 19 11.41 -4.21 -20.96
N PRO A 20 11.58 -3.40 -22.03
CA PRO A 20 12.64 -2.39 -22.09
C PRO A 20 12.52 -1.27 -21.03
N LEU A 21 11.34 -1.10 -20.43
CA LEU A 21 11.10 -0.10 -19.38
C LEU A 21 11.41 -0.62 -17.96
N VAL A 22 11.65 -1.91 -17.79
CA VAL A 22 12.05 -2.47 -16.49
C VAL A 22 13.54 -2.16 -16.26
N PRO A 23 13.91 -1.50 -15.14
CA PRO A 23 15.31 -1.25 -14.83
C PRO A 23 16.11 -2.55 -14.75
N HIS A 24 17.35 -2.52 -15.27
CA HIS A 24 18.22 -3.70 -15.35
C HIS A 24 18.57 -4.30 -13.98
N ASP A 25 18.48 -3.52 -12.91
CA ASP A 25 18.76 -3.93 -11.53
C ASP A 25 17.51 -4.38 -10.75
N THR A 26 16.33 -4.46 -11.39
CA THR A 26 15.05 -4.73 -10.74
C THR A 26 14.49 -6.08 -11.14
N ALA A 27 14.06 -6.88 -10.16
CA ALA A 27 13.31 -8.12 -10.31
C ALA A 27 11.90 -7.98 -9.74
N TYR A 28 10.98 -8.81 -10.20
CA TYR A 28 9.60 -8.92 -9.73
C TYR A 28 9.30 -10.36 -9.31
N GLY A 29 8.57 -10.54 -8.22
CA GLY A 29 8.19 -11.87 -7.78
C GLY A 29 7.25 -11.89 -6.58
N PHE A 30 7.03 -13.09 -6.07
CA PHE A 30 6.18 -13.36 -4.91
C PHE A 30 6.91 -14.28 -3.95
N LEU A 31 7.08 -13.87 -2.71
CA LEU A 31 7.53 -14.76 -1.62
C LEU A 31 6.37 -15.64 -1.15
N THR A 32 5.17 -15.08 -1.17
CA THR A 32 3.94 -15.77 -0.74
C THR A 32 2.81 -15.56 -1.73
N ARG A 33 1.85 -16.49 -1.72
CA ARG A 33 0.58 -16.34 -2.46
C ARG A 33 -0.57 -16.45 -1.48
N GLY A 34 -1.69 -15.78 -1.81
CA GLY A 34 -2.92 -15.81 -1.02
C GLY A 34 -2.96 -14.79 0.11
N CYS A 35 -4.11 -14.71 0.77
CA CYS A 35 -4.36 -13.78 1.88
C CYS A 35 -5.48 -14.35 2.77
N PRO A 36 -5.34 -14.30 4.11
CA PRO A 36 -6.37 -14.79 5.03
C PRO A 36 -7.55 -13.82 5.17
N ASN A 37 -7.39 -12.56 4.74
CA ASN A 37 -8.43 -11.54 4.85
C ASN A 37 -9.54 -11.79 3.82
N LYS A 38 -10.78 -11.50 4.22
CA LYS A 38 -11.98 -11.65 3.38
C LYS A 38 -12.58 -10.29 3.01
N CYS A 39 -11.74 -9.37 2.51
CA CYS A 39 -12.18 -8.04 2.11
C CYS A 39 -13.21 -8.14 0.96
N LYS A 40 -14.34 -7.45 1.11
CA LYS A 40 -15.49 -7.55 0.17
C LYS A 40 -15.13 -7.17 -1.27
N TRP A 41 -14.19 -6.25 -1.43
CA TRP A 41 -13.71 -5.75 -2.73
C TRP A 41 -12.53 -6.53 -3.32
N CYS A 42 -11.98 -7.51 -2.58
CA CYS A 42 -10.74 -8.18 -2.98
C CYS A 42 -11.00 -9.54 -3.64
N VAL A 43 -10.37 -9.77 -4.78
CA VAL A 43 -10.45 -11.04 -5.51
C VAL A 43 -9.50 -12.10 -4.95
N VAL A 44 -8.46 -11.69 -4.21
CA VAL A 44 -7.37 -12.58 -3.77
C VAL A 44 -7.84 -13.81 -3.01
N PRO A 45 -8.72 -13.72 -2.00
CA PRO A 45 -9.16 -14.92 -1.26
C PRO A 45 -9.84 -15.98 -2.14
N ARG A 46 -10.54 -15.54 -3.19
CA ARG A 46 -11.21 -16.45 -4.15
C ARG A 46 -10.25 -17.02 -5.20
N LYS A 47 -9.26 -16.23 -5.61
CA LYS A 47 -8.31 -16.61 -6.67
C LYS A 47 -7.13 -17.41 -6.12
N GLU A 48 -6.60 -17.00 -4.97
CA GLU A 48 -5.33 -17.50 -4.44
C GLU A 48 -5.49 -18.37 -3.19
N GLY A 49 -6.62 -18.22 -2.47
CA GLY A 49 -6.91 -18.92 -1.22
C GLY A 49 -6.13 -18.38 -0.02
N ALA A 50 -5.85 -19.27 0.94
CA ALA A 50 -5.10 -18.95 2.14
C ALA A 50 -3.64 -18.56 1.80
N VAL A 51 -3.01 -17.78 2.69
CA VAL A 51 -1.59 -17.44 2.55
C VAL A 51 -0.73 -18.71 2.66
N ARG A 52 0.27 -18.81 1.80
CA ARG A 52 1.24 -19.90 1.80
C ARG A 52 2.60 -19.41 1.29
N PRO A 53 3.71 -20.02 1.74
CA PRO A 53 5.03 -19.85 1.12
C PRO A 53 4.98 -20.18 -0.38
N TYR A 54 5.79 -19.47 -1.17
CA TYR A 54 5.78 -19.67 -2.62
C TYR A 54 7.18 -19.73 -3.22
N MET A 55 7.96 -18.65 -3.20
CA MET A 55 9.35 -18.61 -3.66
C MET A 55 10.25 -18.06 -2.55
N ASP A 56 11.48 -18.56 -2.47
CA ASP A 56 12.50 -17.92 -1.65
C ASP A 56 13.00 -16.64 -2.33
N ILE A 57 13.47 -15.67 -1.55
CA ILE A 57 14.02 -14.42 -2.10
C ILE A 57 15.19 -14.67 -3.05
N ASP A 58 15.95 -15.74 -2.83
CA ASP A 58 17.08 -16.13 -3.66
C ASP A 58 16.67 -16.74 -5.01
N GLU A 59 15.44 -17.22 -5.13
CA GLU A 59 14.86 -17.65 -6.42
C GLU A 59 14.43 -16.44 -7.27
N ILE A 60 14.16 -15.27 -6.64
CA ILE A 60 13.70 -14.05 -7.33
C ILE A 60 14.88 -13.14 -7.67
N ALA A 61 15.82 -12.96 -6.72
CA ALA A 61 17.00 -12.12 -6.91
C ALA A 61 18.00 -12.77 -7.87
N THR A 62 18.78 -11.94 -8.56
CA THR A 62 19.94 -12.37 -9.34
C THR A 62 21.16 -11.53 -8.97
N ASP A 63 22.33 -11.88 -9.45
CA ASP A 63 23.56 -11.11 -9.21
C ASP A 63 23.44 -9.65 -9.67
N THR A 64 22.70 -9.42 -10.74
CA THR A 64 22.48 -8.10 -11.33
C THR A 64 21.19 -7.42 -10.87
N ARG A 65 20.18 -8.19 -10.43
CA ARG A 65 18.85 -7.66 -10.02
C ARG A 65 18.68 -7.75 -8.51
N ARG A 66 19.12 -6.70 -7.83
CA ARG A 66 19.14 -6.60 -6.36
C ARG A 66 18.09 -5.64 -5.79
N LYS A 67 17.32 -4.97 -6.66
CA LYS A 67 16.07 -4.29 -6.31
C LYS A 67 14.92 -5.24 -6.63
N ILE A 68 14.05 -5.51 -5.67
CA ILE A 68 13.02 -6.52 -5.83
C ILE A 68 11.66 -5.93 -5.47
N VAL A 69 10.78 -5.91 -6.45
CA VAL A 69 9.38 -5.56 -6.25
C VAL A 69 8.60 -6.83 -5.94
N LEU A 70 8.17 -6.96 -4.71
CA LEU A 70 7.44 -8.10 -4.20
C LEU A 70 5.94 -7.81 -4.28
N MET A 71 5.24 -8.66 -5.01
CA MET A 71 3.80 -8.50 -5.30
C MET A 71 2.94 -9.33 -4.35
N ASP A 72 3.47 -9.64 -3.18
CA ASP A 72 2.81 -10.42 -2.13
C ASP A 72 1.51 -9.76 -1.68
N ASN A 73 0.43 -10.54 -1.60
CA ASN A 73 -0.88 -10.02 -1.20
C ASN A 73 -0.94 -9.64 0.28
N ASN A 74 -0.21 -10.35 1.15
CA ASN A 74 -0.09 -10.05 2.57
C ASN A 74 1.05 -10.89 3.19
N ILE A 75 2.30 -10.49 2.99
CA ILE A 75 3.48 -11.23 3.43
C ILE A 75 3.50 -11.48 4.93
N LEU A 76 3.08 -10.51 5.77
CA LEU A 76 3.14 -10.66 7.23
C LEU A 76 2.26 -11.81 7.75
N ALA A 77 1.21 -12.16 7.01
CA ALA A 77 0.34 -13.28 7.37
C ALA A 77 1.02 -14.66 7.23
N ALA A 78 2.19 -14.74 6.58
CA ALA A 78 2.97 -15.97 6.49
C ALA A 78 3.84 -16.25 7.74
N GLY A 79 3.76 -15.41 8.77
CA GLY A 79 4.34 -15.66 10.08
C GLY A 79 5.87 -15.87 10.03
N ASP A 80 6.34 -17.04 10.49
CA ASP A 80 7.77 -17.31 10.60
C ASP A 80 8.47 -17.39 9.24
N TYR A 81 7.78 -17.84 8.19
CA TYR A 81 8.32 -17.79 6.84
C TYR A 81 8.63 -16.35 6.40
N ALA A 82 7.70 -15.42 6.66
CA ALA A 82 7.92 -14.01 6.35
C ALA A 82 9.13 -13.44 7.11
N LYS A 83 9.29 -13.80 8.38
CA LYS A 83 10.44 -13.36 9.19
C LYS A 83 11.76 -13.92 8.66
N GLU A 84 11.77 -15.18 8.23
CA GLU A 84 12.94 -15.81 7.61
C GLU A 84 13.34 -15.05 6.33
N GLN A 85 12.38 -14.80 5.44
CA GLN A 85 12.64 -14.07 4.20
C GLN A 85 13.14 -12.64 4.47
N LEU A 86 12.56 -11.93 5.44
CA LEU A 86 13.03 -10.60 5.83
C LEU A 86 14.46 -10.62 6.38
N ARG A 87 14.85 -11.64 7.17
CA ARG A 87 16.24 -11.79 7.64
C ARG A 87 17.21 -12.01 6.49
N LYS A 88 16.89 -12.87 5.52
CA LYS A 88 17.68 -13.08 4.30
C LYS A 88 17.83 -11.80 3.49
N ILE A 89 16.73 -11.05 3.30
CA ILE A 89 16.71 -9.75 2.60
C ILE A 89 17.68 -8.77 3.27
N ILE A 90 17.64 -8.68 4.61
CA ILE A 90 18.50 -7.76 5.38
C ILE A 90 19.96 -8.19 5.28
N GLU A 91 20.25 -9.47 5.51
CA GLU A 91 21.61 -10.05 5.46
C GLU A 91 22.27 -9.83 4.10
N LYS A 92 21.55 -10.12 3.02
CA LYS A 92 22.03 -9.95 1.65
C LYS A 92 22.00 -8.50 1.15
N GLY A 93 21.38 -7.61 1.91
CA GLY A 93 21.30 -6.19 1.60
C GLY A 93 20.48 -5.87 0.36
N TYR A 94 19.49 -6.70 0.03
CA TYR A 94 18.54 -6.40 -1.05
C TYR A 94 17.70 -5.17 -0.75
N ARG A 95 17.32 -4.43 -1.79
CA ARG A 95 16.33 -3.35 -1.68
C ARG A 95 14.99 -3.86 -2.15
N ILE A 96 13.96 -3.72 -1.34
CA ILE A 96 12.64 -4.27 -1.66
C ILE A 96 11.52 -3.23 -1.59
N ASP A 97 10.41 -3.55 -2.25
CA ASP A 97 9.11 -2.89 -2.10
C ASP A 97 8.02 -3.96 -2.07
N PHE A 98 7.22 -4.02 -1.00
CA PHE A 98 5.97 -4.82 -0.98
C PHE A 98 4.87 -4.00 -1.64
N ASN A 99 4.75 -4.15 -2.95
CA ASN A 99 3.94 -3.27 -3.79
C ASN A 99 2.42 -3.36 -3.53
N GLN A 100 1.92 -4.50 -3.00
CA GLN A 100 0.49 -4.69 -2.72
C GLN A 100 0.06 -4.29 -1.30
N ALA A 101 0.95 -3.74 -0.51
CA ALA A 101 0.78 -3.38 0.88
C ALA A 101 0.76 -4.56 1.87
N MET A 102 1.09 -4.24 3.11
CA MET A 102 1.05 -5.16 4.24
C MET A 102 -0.14 -4.84 5.14
N ASP A 103 -0.55 -5.81 5.94
CA ASP A 103 -1.57 -5.64 6.96
C ASP A 103 -0.95 -5.13 8.27
N ALA A 104 -1.18 -3.87 8.61
CA ALA A 104 -0.61 -3.23 9.79
C ALA A 104 -0.99 -3.92 11.12
N ARG A 105 -2.13 -4.63 11.16
CA ARG A 105 -2.60 -5.38 12.33
C ARG A 105 -1.63 -6.49 12.73
N LEU A 106 -0.88 -7.03 11.78
CA LEU A 106 0.06 -8.14 11.97
C LEU A 106 1.46 -7.69 12.38
N VAL A 107 1.71 -6.39 12.46
CA VAL A 107 3.01 -5.86 12.89
C VAL A 107 3.17 -6.09 14.39
N THR A 108 4.00 -7.08 14.74
CA THR A 108 4.51 -7.34 16.09
C THR A 108 5.82 -6.58 16.29
N ASP A 109 6.36 -6.55 17.52
CA ASP A 109 7.68 -5.95 17.78
C ASP A 109 8.79 -6.58 16.95
N GLU A 110 8.79 -7.90 16.81
CA GLU A 110 9.75 -8.60 15.97
C GLU A 110 9.64 -8.21 14.50
N PHE A 111 8.42 -8.13 13.94
CA PHE A 111 8.23 -7.63 12.58
C PHE A 111 8.67 -6.18 12.46
N ALA A 112 8.32 -5.32 13.41
CA ALA A 112 8.71 -3.90 13.39
C ALA A 112 10.23 -3.73 13.34
N ARG A 113 10.98 -4.49 14.15
CA ARG A 113 12.43 -4.50 14.15
C ARG A 113 12.99 -4.96 12.79
N LEU A 114 12.45 -6.02 12.19
CA LEU A 114 12.86 -6.48 10.86
C LEU A 114 12.56 -5.42 9.81
N LEU A 115 11.33 -4.90 9.74
CA LEU A 115 10.91 -3.90 8.77
C LEU A 115 11.72 -2.60 8.87
N ALA A 116 12.13 -2.21 10.08
CA ALA A 116 12.98 -1.03 10.29
C ALA A 116 14.39 -1.19 9.71
N ASN A 117 14.89 -2.43 9.59
CA ASN A 117 16.23 -2.74 9.07
C ASN A 117 16.27 -3.08 7.58
N VAL A 118 15.12 -3.23 6.93
CA VAL A 118 15.04 -3.45 5.47
C VAL A 118 15.47 -2.20 4.70
N LYS A 119 16.21 -2.38 3.63
CA LYS A 119 16.50 -1.32 2.66
C LYS A 119 15.33 -1.17 1.69
N TRP A 120 14.43 -0.25 1.98
CA TRP A 120 13.25 -0.02 1.15
C TRP A 120 13.58 0.72 -0.16
N ILE A 121 12.94 0.31 -1.26
CA ILE A 121 12.92 1.10 -2.49
C ILE A 121 12.15 2.40 -2.16
N ASP A 122 12.69 3.55 -2.61
CA ASP A 122 12.16 4.89 -2.32
C ASP A 122 11.99 5.22 -0.82
N ASN A 123 12.66 4.46 0.07
CA ASN A 123 12.56 4.60 1.52
C ASN A 123 11.10 4.62 2.01
N ARG A 124 10.29 3.66 1.54
CA ARG A 124 8.84 3.65 1.71
C ARG A 124 8.31 2.30 2.15
N ILE A 125 7.54 2.28 3.24
CA ILE A 125 6.76 1.13 3.71
C ILE A 125 5.30 1.32 3.32
N ARG A 126 4.63 0.23 2.87
CA ARG A 126 3.24 0.28 2.40
C ARG A 126 2.31 -0.52 3.30
N PHE A 127 1.17 0.10 3.69
CA PHE A 127 0.09 -0.57 4.43
C PHE A 127 -1.26 -0.36 3.75
N GLY A 128 -2.19 -1.29 3.98
CA GLY A 128 -3.61 -1.10 3.67
C GLY A 128 -4.32 -0.34 4.80
N CYS A 129 -5.11 0.68 4.42
CA CYS A 129 -5.90 1.49 5.35
C CYS A 129 -7.27 1.82 4.75
N ASP A 130 -8.13 0.79 4.62
CA ASP A 130 -9.42 0.87 3.92
C ASP A 130 -10.61 1.13 4.84
N THR A 131 -10.43 1.00 6.15
CA THR A 131 -11.50 1.16 7.15
C THR A 131 -11.05 2.07 8.30
N PRO A 132 -11.97 2.72 9.03
CA PRO A 132 -11.62 3.54 10.20
C PRO A 132 -10.81 2.80 11.26
N GLY A 133 -11.12 1.52 11.51
CA GLY A 133 -10.37 0.70 12.48
C GLY A 133 -8.90 0.48 12.08
N GLN A 134 -8.59 0.46 10.78
CA GLN A 134 -7.23 0.29 10.29
C GLN A 134 -6.37 1.56 10.48
N VAL A 135 -6.95 2.73 10.64
CA VAL A 135 -6.20 3.96 10.95
C VAL A 135 -5.38 3.79 12.21
N ARG A 136 -6.02 3.34 13.30
CA ARG A 136 -5.36 3.09 14.59
C ARG A 136 -4.28 2.02 14.49
N GLU A 137 -4.54 0.95 13.74
CA GLU A 137 -3.57 -0.12 13.55
C GLU A 137 -2.35 0.34 12.73
N CYS A 138 -2.58 1.16 11.70
CA CYS A 138 -1.49 1.77 10.95
C CYS A 138 -0.64 2.70 11.83
N GLU A 139 -1.27 3.53 12.67
CA GLU A 139 -0.54 4.38 13.62
C GLU A 139 0.33 3.56 14.56
N ARG A 140 -0.25 2.55 15.22
CA ARG A 140 0.46 1.64 16.12
C ARG A 140 1.65 0.98 15.41
N ALA A 141 1.44 0.45 14.19
CA ALA A 141 2.51 -0.18 13.41
C ALA A 141 3.63 0.80 13.07
N MET A 142 3.30 2.02 12.63
CA MET A 142 4.27 3.06 12.31
C MET A 142 5.08 3.49 13.55
N GLU A 143 4.44 3.67 14.69
CA GLU A 143 5.10 4.03 15.94
C GLU A 143 6.08 2.94 16.37
N LEU A 144 5.66 1.67 16.27
CA LEU A 144 6.49 0.54 16.62
C LEU A 144 7.71 0.39 15.67
N ILE A 145 7.52 0.58 14.35
CA ILE A 145 8.61 0.54 13.39
C ILE A 145 9.57 1.73 13.60
N ASN A 146 9.04 2.92 13.89
CA ASN A 146 9.84 4.11 14.16
C ASN A 146 10.64 3.98 15.46
N SER A 147 10.13 3.29 16.48
CA SER A 147 10.87 3.03 17.73
C SER A 147 12.12 2.17 17.50
N HIS A 148 12.14 1.37 16.42
CA HIS A 148 13.30 0.62 15.94
C HIS A 148 14.19 1.39 14.95
N GLY A 149 13.99 2.72 14.82
CA GLY A 149 14.90 3.62 14.09
C GLY A 149 14.53 3.91 12.64
N TYR A 150 13.40 3.44 12.13
CA TYR A 150 12.94 3.81 10.78
C TYR A 150 12.51 5.28 10.73
N THR A 151 12.99 6.01 9.72
CA THR A 151 12.70 7.44 9.51
C THR A 151 12.16 7.76 8.12
N GLY A 152 11.82 6.73 7.36
CA GLY A 152 11.32 6.87 5.99
C GLY A 152 9.85 7.27 5.91
N GLN A 153 9.27 7.01 4.76
CA GLN A 153 7.88 7.37 4.44
C GLN A 153 6.96 6.15 4.56
N TYR A 154 5.70 6.43 4.87
CA TYR A 154 4.64 5.44 4.82
C TYR A 154 3.68 5.77 3.68
N PHE A 155 3.26 4.74 2.96
CA PHE A 155 2.31 4.84 1.86
C PHE A 155 1.10 3.96 2.20
N LEU A 156 -0.09 4.54 2.17
CA LEU A 156 -1.30 3.85 2.59
C LEU A 156 -2.25 3.69 1.42
N TYR A 157 -2.45 2.47 0.97
CA TYR A 157 -3.57 2.20 0.06
C TYR A 157 -4.88 2.40 0.82
N THR A 158 -5.79 3.18 0.24
CA THR A 158 -7.08 3.49 0.85
C THR A 158 -8.20 3.44 -0.19
N MET A 159 -9.15 2.53 0.02
CA MET A 159 -10.32 2.41 -0.82
C MET A 159 -11.32 3.52 -0.47
N LEU A 160 -11.89 4.18 -1.49
CA LEU A 160 -13.03 5.08 -1.33
C LEU A 160 -14.31 4.27 -1.55
N ASN A 161 -15.09 4.08 -0.50
CA ASN A 161 -16.42 3.46 -0.55
C ASN A 161 -17.50 4.54 -0.77
N ASP A 162 -18.78 4.18 -0.63
CA ASP A 162 -19.89 5.13 -0.88
C ASP A 162 -20.16 6.10 0.28
N ASN A 163 -19.42 5.98 1.40
CA ASN A 163 -19.58 6.86 2.55
C ASN A 163 -18.50 7.96 2.51
N PHE A 164 -18.94 9.17 2.11
CA PHE A 164 -18.07 10.34 2.00
C PHE A 164 -17.40 10.69 3.34
N GLU A 165 -18.19 10.78 4.42
CA GLU A 165 -17.70 11.21 5.73
C GLU A 165 -16.67 10.25 6.30
N GLU A 166 -16.91 8.95 6.15
CA GLU A 166 -15.92 7.92 6.57
C GLU A 166 -14.63 8.05 5.77
N CYS A 167 -14.74 8.15 4.44
CA CYS A 167 -13.58 8.27 3.56
C CYS A 167 -12.79 9.56 3.85
N PHE A 168 -13.51 10.68 3.97
CA PHE A 168 -12.92 11.98 4.29
C PHE A 168 -12.22 11.95 5.66
N SER A 169 -12.93 11.51 6.71
CA SER A 169 -12.38 11.45 8.07
C SER A 169 -11.09 10.64 8.12
N ARG A 170 -11.06 9.48 7.47
CA ARG A 170 -9.90 8.59 7.39
C ARG A 170 -8.71 9.25 6.67
N ILE A 171 -8.94 9.90 5.55
CA ILE A 171 -7.89 10.56 4.78
C ILE A 171 -7.42 11.84 5.44
N ASN A 172 -8.35 12.65 5.96
CA ASN A 172 -8.06 13.90 6.64
C ASN A 172 -7.23 13.67 7.93
N HIS A 173 -7.46 12.54 8.63
CA HIS A 173 -6.60 12.13 9.74
C HIS A 173 -5.10 12.13 9.36
N TRP A 174 -4.77 11.56 8.19
CA TRP A 174 -3.39 11.50 7.71
C TRP A 174 -2.88 12.87 7.23
N TRP A 175 -3.76 13.68 6.68
CA TRP A 175 -3.43 15.07 6.34
C TRP A 175 -3.03 15.85 7.60
N LEU A 176 -3.86 15.81 8.64
CA LEU A 176 -3.59 16.45 9.93
C LEU A 176 -2.30 15.94 10.58
N LYS A 177 -2.06 14.62 10.53
CA LYS A 177 -0.82 14.01 11.03
C LYS A 177 0.40 14.57 10.30
N ASN A 178 0.35 14.70 8.97
CA ASN A 178 1.44 15.31 8.22
C ASN A 178 1.67 16.77 8.59
N GLN A 179 0.61 17.56 8.78
CA GLN A 179 0.73 18.95 9.24
C GLN A 179 1.44 19.02 10.61
N ALA A 180 1.11 18.11 11.52
CA ALA A 180 1.78 18.02 12.81
C ALA A 180 3.27 17.62 12.67
N LEU A 181 3.59 16.64 11.82
CA LEU A 181 4.97 16.22 11.55
C LEU A 181 5.81 17.34 10.93
N VAL A 182 5.23 18.15 10.06
CA VAL A 182 5.90 19.36 9.49
C VAL A 182 6.23 20.35 10.60
N LYS A 183 5.28 20.68 11.46
CA LYS A 183 5.48 21.59 12.60
C LYS A 183 6.56 21.10 13.57
N GLN A 184 6.70 19.78 13.72
CA GLN A 184 7.72 19.14 14.56
C GLN A 184 9.07 18.94 13.84
N HIS A 185 9.24 19.46 12.63
CA HIS A 185 10.44 19.29 11.79
C HIS A 185 10.83 17.82 11.56
N ARG A 186 9.87 16.88 11.64
CA ARG A 186 10.11 15.46 11.36
C ARG A 186 10.20 15.24 9.86
N LYS A 187 11.10 14.36 9.41
CA LYS A 187 11.26 14.01 7.98
C LYS A 187 10.25 12.98 7.50
N SER A 188 9.78 12.12 8.40
CA SER A 188 8.77 11.10 8.07
C SER A 188 7.46 11.72 7.58
N ARG A 189 6.81 11.09 6.62
CA ARG A 189 5.50 11.50 6.08
C ARG A 189 4.64 10.26 5.83
N VAL A 190 3.33 10.48 5.84
CA VAL A 190 2.33 9.46 5.54
C VAL A 190 1.56 9.91 4.30
N TYR A 191 1.62 9.12 3.23
CA TYR A 191 0.94 9.42 1.97
C TYR A 191 -0.16 8.39 1.70
N PRO A 192 -1.43 8.73 1.91
CA PRO A 192 -2.53 7.93 1.40
C PRO A 192 -2.52 7.91 -0.12
N TYR A 193 -2.94 6.80 -0.69
CA TYR A 193 -3.25 6.67 -2.11
C TYR A 193 -4.69 6.18 -2.22
N ALA A 194 -5.57 7.10 -2.58
CA ALA A 194 -6.99 6.83 -2.65
C ALA A 194 -7.37 6.22 -3.99
N GLN A 195 -8.15 5.15 -3.92
CA GLN A 195 -8.67 4.45 -5.08
C GLN A 195 -10.19 4.36 -4.97
N PRO A 196 -10.93 5.01 -5.90
CA PRO A 196 -12.38 4.84 -5.96
C PRO A 196 -12.75 3.37 -6.14
N TYR A 197 -13.70 2.89 -5.34
CA TYR A 197 -14.21 1.53 -5.48
C TYR A 197 -14.91 1.35 -6.83
N ARG A 198 -14.52 0.28 -7.52
CA ARG A 198 -15.20 -0.18 -8.74
C ARG A 198 -15.74 -1.57 -8.47
N ASP A 199 -17.06 -1.70 -8.55
CA ASP A 199 -17.71 -3.00 -8.37
C ASP A 199 -17.36 -3.92 -9.54
N PRO A 200 -16.67 -5.04 -9.30
CA PRO A 200 -16.32 -5.98 -10.36
C PRO A 200 -17.55 -6.71 -10.95
N TYR A 201 -18.68 -6.69 -10.24
CA TYR A 201 -19.94 -7.28 -10.69
C TYR A 201 -20.87 -6.28 -11.38
N ASN A 202 -20.58 -4.99 -11.26
CA ASN A 202 -21.29 -3.90 -11.93
C ASN A 202 -20.27 -2.87 -12.44
N PRO A 203 -19.50 -3.20 -13.50
CA PRO A 203 -18.41 -2.37 -13.99
C PRO A 203 -18.89 -1.01 -14.55
N ASP A 204 -20.15 -0.93 -14.97
CA ASP A 204 -20.76 0.27 -15.54
C ASP A 204 -21.29 1.24 -14.46
N ARG A 205 -21.27 0.84 -13.19
CA ARG A 205 -21.66 1.72 -12.09
C ARG A 205 -20.80 2.99 -12.10
N PRO A 206 -21.41 4.18 -12.20
CA PRO A 206 -20.64 5.41 -12.21
C PRO A 206 -19.91 5.63 -10.89
N VAL A 207 -18.66 6.06 -10.96
CA VAL A 207 -17.91 6.49 -9.77
C VAL A 207 -18.36 7.88 -9.39
N PRO A 208 -18.81 8.11 -8.14
CA PRO A 208 -19.22 9.42 -7.65
C PRO A 208 -18.14 10.50 -7.89
N GLN A 209 -18.58 11.72 -8.21
CA GLN A 209 -17.65 12.79 -8.56
C GLN A 209 -16.74 13.18 -7.38
N TRP A 210 -17.26 13.15 -6.16
CA TRP A 210 -16.48 13.45 -4.96
C TRP A 210 -15.31 12.43 -4.77
N GLN A 211 -15.51 11.15 -5.11
CA GLN A 211 -14.43 10.16 -5.05
C GLN A 211 -13.31 10.50 -6.03
N LYS A 212 -13.66 10.94 -7.25
CA LYS A 212 -12.67 11.36 -8.24
C LYS A 212 -11.89 12.59 -7.77
N TYR A 213 -12.56 13.55 -7.16
CA TYR A 213 -11.89 14.74 -6.63
C TYR A 213 -11.05 14.45 -5.40
N MET A 214 -11.53 13.61 -4.48
CA MET A 214 -10.75 13.18 -3.31
C MET A 214 -9.50 12.40 -3.74
N ALA A 215 -9.64 11.45 -4.67
CA ALA A 215 -8.49 10.74 -5.24
C ALA A 215 -7.51 11.68 -5.96
N ASN A 216 -8.01 12.64 -6.74
CA ASN A 216 -7.15 13.62 -7.41
C ASN A 216 -6.36 14.49 -6.41
N TRP A 217 -7.00 14.91 -5.31
CA TRP A 217 -6.35 15.68 -4.27
C TRP A 217 -5.28 14.88 -3.51
N VAL A 218 -5.64 13.71 -2.99
CA VAL A 218 -4.76 12.93 -2.12
C VAL A 218 -3.61 12.25 -2.88
N ASN A 219 -3.84 11.82 -4.12
CA ASN A 219 -2.83 11.12 -4.91
C ASN A 219 -1.75 12.06 -5.49
N LYS A 220 -1.97 13.37 -5.42
CA LYS A 220 -0.99 14.37 -5.79
C LYS A 220 -0.30 14.91 -4.53
N LYS A 221 0.87 14.38 -4.23
CA LYS A 221 1.65 14.73 -3.05
C LYS A 221 1.68 16.24 -2.75
N MET A 222 1.93 17.07 -3.75
CA MET A 222 2.00 18.52 -3.57
C MET A 222 0.66 19.15 -3.16
N LEU A 223 -0.46 18.62 -3.64
CA LEU A 223 -1.79 19.08 -3.24
C LEU A 223 -2.09 18.63 -1.80
N PHE A 224 -1.87 17.35 -1.52
CA PHE A 224 -2.11 16.76 -0.21
C PHE A 224 -1.26 17.41 0.91
N GLU A 225 -0.05 17.87 0.61
CA GLU A 225 0.80 18.52 1.61
C GLU A 225 0.39 19.97 1.89
N LYS A 226 -0.20 20.68 0.93
CA LYS A 226 -0.34 22.13 1.01
C LYS A 226 -1.77 22.63 1.19
N ILE A 227 -2.74 21.88 0.72
CA ILE A 227 -4.13 22.34 0.62
C ILE A 227 -5.04 21.37 1.38
N ALA A 228 -5.91 21.88 2.26
CA ALA A 228 -6.98 21.07 2.84
C ALA A 228 -7.98 20.64 1.76
N PHE A 229 -8.67 19.52 1.94
CA PHE A 229 -9.64 19.05 0.95
C PHE A 229 -10.77 20.07 0.71
N GLU A 230 -11.24 20.72 1.76
CA GLU A 230 -12.28 21.74 1.71
C GLU A 230 -11.92 22.92 0.80
N ASP A 231 -10.63 23.27 0.75
CA ASP A 231 -10.10 24.37 -0.07
C ASP A 231 -9.68 23.93 -1.47
N PHE A 232 -9.66 22.63 -1.74
CA PHE A 232 -9.29 22.11 -3.06
C PHE A 232 -10.33 22.49 -4.11
N GLU A 233 -9.86 23.14 -5.18
CA GLU A 233 -10.66 23.58 -6.33
C GLU A 233 -10.34 22.71 -7.56
N PRO A 234 -11.04 21.58 -7.75
CA PRO A 234 -10.78 20.66 -8.87
C PRO A 234 -11.21 21.21 -10.22
N ARG A 235 -12.10 22.20 -10.24
CA ARG A 235 -12.56 22.97 -11.40
C ARG A 235 -12.86 24.40 -11.00
N LYS A 236 -12.74 25.33 -11.94
CA LYS A 236 -12.96 26.76 -11.72
C LYS A 236 -14.32 27.02 -11.06
N GLY A 237 -14.32 27.74 -9.93
CA GLY A 237 -15.50 28.15 -9.19
C GLY A 237 -16.15 27.07 -8.33
N PHE A 238 -15.59 25.88 -8.20
CA PHE A 238 -16.09 24.82 -7.33
C PHE A 238 -15.03 24.43 -6.30
N LYS A 239 -15.33 24.60 -5.01
CA LYS A 239 -14.49 24.12 -3.92
C LYS A 239 -15.10 22.88 -3.25
N CYS A 240 -14.27 21.92 -2.87
CA CYS A 240 -14.72 20.67 -2.26
C CYS A 240 -15.43 20.86 -0.91
N LYS A 241 -15.33 22.03 -0.26
CA LYS A 241 -16.16 22.36 0.91
C LYS A 241 -17.68 22.27 0.64
N GLU A 242 -18.11 22.38 -0.62
CA GLU A 242 -19.51 22.25 -1.00
C GLU A 242 -20.10 20.87 -0.69
N TYR A 243 -19.28 19.82 -0.66
CA TYR A 243 -19.73 18.47 -0.27
C TYR A 243 -20.13 18.36 1.20
N PHE A 244 -19.67 19.26 2.07
CA PHE A 244 -20.04 19.29 3.48
C PHE A 244 -21.34 20.04 3.74
N ASN A 245 -21.72 20.96 2.83
CA ASN A 245 -22.89 21.80 2.98
C ASN A 245 -24.16 21.20 2.34
N ASN A 246 -24.01 20.42 1.27
CA ASN A 246 -25.11 20.00 0.39
C ASN A 246 -25.49 18.51 0.54
N GLY A 247 -25.01 17.82 1.59
CA GLY A 247 -25.39 16.41 1.85
C GLY A 247 -25.07 15.48 0.69
N ASN A 248 -23.81 15.44 0.24
CA ASN A 248 -23.28 14.43 -0.70
C ASN A 248 -24.12 14.18 -1.98
N GLN A 249 -24.83 15.16 -2.49
CA GLN A 249 -25.63 15.01 -3.72
C GLN A 249 -24.71 15.12 -4.94
N ASP A 250 -24.44 13.96 -5.58
CA ASP A 250 -24.01 13.81 -6.98
C ASP A 250 -25.04 13.03 -7.76
#